data_3a094e6914aee800c4c316c79623fb1e
#
_entry.id   3a094e6914aee800c4c316c79623fb1e
#
_cell.length_a   1.000
_cell.length_b   1.000
_cell.length_c   1.000
_cell.angle_alpha   90.00
_cell.angle_beta   90.00
_cell.angle_gamma   90.00
#
_symmetry.space_group_name_H-M   'P 1'
#
loop_
_entity.id
_entity.type
_entity.pdbx_description
1 polymer ?
#
loop_
_entity_poly.entity_id
_entity_poly.type
_entity_poly.pdbx_seq_one_letter_code
_entity_poly.pdbx_strand_id
1 'polypeptide(L)'
;KEMGQAINRLKSSVDEALTQKAAEIKEKELAARVEAAESYDITLPSAVEEGSYHPITLVQREVEQIFASMGFTIEDYSEIVDDYHCFEALNIPKHHPARDMQDTYYLDNGQLLKTHTSAAQNAIMRKYGAPLRAIFPGRCFRNESTDACHENTFFQMEGIMIDKNISISNLIYFMTVSYTHLTLPTT
;
A
#
# COMPACT_ATOMS: atom_id res chain seq x y z
N LYS A 1 18.25 58.89 50.76
CA LYS A 1 17.04 58.03 50.90
C LYS A 1 15.95 58.43 49.89
N GLU A 2 15.66 59.73 49.71
CA GLU A 2 14.59 60.22 48.84
C GLU A 2 14.78 59.87 47.35
N MET A 3 16.01 59.94 46.85
CA MET A 3 16.32 59.64 45.44
C MET A 3 16.08 58.13 45.12
N GLY A 4 16.41 57.24 46.03
CA GLY A 4 16.13 55.82 45.88
C GLY A 4 14.62 55.48 45.85
N GLN A 5 13.83 56.18 46.66
CA GLN A 5 12.36 56.01 46.64
C GLN A 5 11.74 56.54 45.35
N ALA A 6 12.24 57.67 44.81
CA ALA A 6 11.77 58.21 43.55
C ALA A 6 12.09 57.29 42.36
N ILE A 7 13.27 56.70 42.33
CA ILE A 7 13.64 55.70 41.31
C ILE A 7 12.79 54.45 41.39
N ASN A 8 12.50 53.95 42.59
CA ASN A 8 11.62 52.78 42.74
C ASN A 8 10.20 53.05 42.31
N ARG A 9 9.65 54.24 42.63
CA ARG A 9 8.31 54.64 42.14
C ARG A 9 8.27 54.74 40.63
N LEU A 10 9.27 55.33 39.99
CA LEU A 10 9.37 55.40 38.53
C LEU A 10 9.44 54.01 37.90
N LYS A 11 10.26 53.13 38.47
CA LYS A 11 10.36 51.74 38.02
C LYS A 11 9.04 51.00 38.07
N SER A 12 8.31 51.09 39.22
CA SER A 12 7.01 50.48 39.36
C SER A 12 5.98 51.03 38.35
N SER A 13 5.96 52.33 38.14
CA SER A 13 5.07 52.99 37.14
C SER A 13 5.36 52.55 35.73
N VAL A 14 6.66 52.38 35.37
CA VAL A 14 7.07 51.91 34.02
C VAL A 14 6.70 50.41 33.88
N ASP A 15 6.93 49.59 34.86
CA ASP A 15 6.59 48.17 34.83
C ASP A 15 5.05 47.95 34.71
N GLU A 16 4.26 48.76 35.43
CA GLU A 16 2.79 48.74 35.33
C GLU A 16 2.32 49.16 33.91
N ALA A 17 2.88 50.25 33.37
CA ALA A 17 2.56 50.72 32.01
C ALA A 17 2.94 49.68 30.94
N LEU A 18 4.08 49.04 31.07
CA LEU A 18 4.51 47.97 30.15
C LEU A 18 3.58 46.77 30.24
N THR A 19 3.19 46.37 31.43
CA THR A 19 2.29 45.21 31.64
C THR A 19 0.88 45.50 31.03
N GLN A 20 0.37 46.69 31.25
CA GLN A 20 -0.90 47.10 30.63
C GLN A 20 -0.80 47.12 29.10
N LYS A 21 0.29 47.68 28.55
CA LYS A 21 0.47 47.75 27.10
C LYS A 21 0.61 46.37 26.48
N ALA A 22 1.32 45.50 27.12
CA ALA A 22 1.44 44.08 26.69
C ALA A 22 0.10 43.36 26.65
N ALA A 23 -0.76 43.60 27.69
CA ALA A 23 -2.09 43.04 27.73
C ALA A 23 -2.99 43.59 26.61
N GLU A 24 -3.00 44.92 26.37
CA GLU A 24 -3.73 45.53 25.26
C GLU A 24 -3.33 44.98 23.89
N ILE A 25 -2.01 44.79 23.65
CA ILE A 25 -1.51 44.21 22.39
C ILE A 25 -2.00 42.81 22.20
N LYS A 26 -1.89 41.99 23.26
CA LYS A 26 -2.32 40.58 23.24
C LYS A 26 -3.83 40.46 22.98
N GLU A 27 -4.63 41.32 23.58
CA GLU A 27 -6.08 41.37 23.38
C GLU A 27 -6.43 41.76 21.92
N LYS A 28 -5.74 42.78 21.35
CA LYS A 28 -5.92 43.16 19.93
C LYS A 28 -5.50 42.06 18.96
N GLU A 29 -4.40 41.39 19.22
CA GLU A 29 -3.97 40.24 18.42
C GLU A 29 -4.99 39.09 18.49
N LEU A 30 -5.51 38.80 19.67
CA LEU A 30 -6.55 37.80 19.84
C LEU A 30 -7.83 38.14 19.09
N ALA A 31 -8.31 39.41 19.23
CA ALA A 31 -9.49 39.90 18.52
C ALA A 31 -9.32 39.83 16.97
N ALA A 32 -8.15 40.22 16.46
CA ALA A 32 -7.86 40.11 15.04
C ALA A 32 -7.82 38.63 14.55
N ARG A 33 -7.33 37.74 15.37
CA ARG A 33 -7.34 36.31 15.05
C ARG A 33 -8.75 35.71 15.08
N VAL A 34 -9.58 36.12 16.01
CA VAL A 34 -10.99 35.70 16.09
C VAL A 34 -11.76 36.22 14.88
N GLU A 35 -11.61 37.51 14.52
CA GLU A 35 -12.25 38.08 13.37
C GLU A 35 -11.83 37.40 12.06
N ALA A 36 -10.54 37.07 11.91
CA ALA A 36 -10.05 36.29 10.78
C ALA A 36 -10.62 34.86 10.77
N ALA A 37 -10.82 34.24 11.92
CA ALA A 37 -11.39 32.90 12.03
C ALA A 37 -12.91 32.89 11.76
N GLU A 38 -13.63 33.92 12.16
CA GLU A 38 -15.08 34.08 11.89
C GLU A 38 -15.40 34.27 10.41
N SER A 39 -14.41 34.65 9.59
CA SER A 39 -14.56 34.71 8.13
C SER A 39 -14.57 33.33 7.46
N TYR A 40 -14.25 32.27 8.18
CA TYR A 40 -14.30 30.89 7.67
C TYR A 40 -15.74 30.38 7.71
N ASP A 41 -16.34 30.21 6.56
CA ASP A 41 -17.65 29.57 6.45
C ASP A 41 -17.52 28.05 6.66
N ILE A 42 -17.80 27.60 7.88
CA ILE A 42 -17.76 26.17 8.25
C ILE A 42 -18.89 25.34 7.59
N THR A 43 -19.85 25.99 6.92
CA THR A 43 -20.91 25.29 6.18
C THR A 43 -20.52 24.96 4.76
N LEU A 44 -19.42 25.54 4.26
CA LEU A 44 -18.88 25.14 2.97
C LEU A 44 -18.40 23.70 3.06
N PRO A 45 -18.81 22.83 2.11
CA PRO A 45 -18.23 21.50 2.02
C PRO A 45 -16.72 21.66 1.86
N SER A 46 -15.95 20.95 2.67
CA SER A 46 -14.50 20.87 2.47
C SER A 46 -14.24 20.48 1.01
N ALA A 47 -13.29 21.17 0.36
CA ALA A 47 -12.83 20.73 -0.94
C ALA A 47 -12.39 19.25 -0.77
N VAL A 48 -13.16 18.35 -1.36
CA VAL A 48 -12.80 16.94 -1.40
C VAL A 48 -11.64 16.86 -2.38
N GLU A 49 -10.43 16.79 -1.87
CA GLU A 49 -9.30 16.39 -2.71
C GLU A 49 -9.61 14.99 -3.22
N GLU A 50 -9.80 14.86 -4.52
CA GLU A 50 -9.94 13.55 -5.15
C GLU A 50 -8.67 12.76 -4.86
N GLY A 51 -8.80 11.69 -4.06
CA GLY A 51 -7.69 10.80 -3.77
C GLY A 51 -7.23 10.10 -5.07
N SER A 52 -5.94 9.83 -5.18
CA SER A 52 -5.39 9.02 -6.25
C SER A 52 -5.15 7.58 -5.77
N TYR A 53 -5.20 6.64 -6.71
CA TYR A 53 -4.80 5.26 -6.42
C TYR A 53 -3.29 5.15 -6.23
N HIS A 54 -2.88 4.24 -5.35
CA HIS A 54 -1.48 3.88 -5.20
C HIS A 54 -0.91 3.37 -6.54
N PRO A 55 0.34 3.68 -6.92
CA PRO A 55 0.93 3.25 -8.19
C PRO A 55 0.83 1.74 -8.45
N ILE A 56 1.04 0.89 -7.44
CA ILE A 56 0.87 -0.56 -7.57
C ILE A 56 -0.57 -0.92 -7.97
N THR A 57 -1.57 -0.25 -7.40
CA THR A 57 -2.98 -0.49 -7.75
C THR A 57 -3.28 -0.11 -9.20
N LEU A 58 -2.67 0.97 -9.69
CA LEU A 58 -2.81 1.38 -11.10
C LEU A 58 -2.22 0.32 -12.03
N VAL A 59 -0.99 -0.11 -11.76
CA VAL A 59 -0.31 -1.16 -12.55
C VAL A 59 -1.09 -2.47 -12.49
N GLN A 60 -1.55 -2.89 -11.31
CA GLN A 60 -2.36 -4.10 -11.16
C GLN A 60 -3.62 -4.05 -12.03
N ARG A 61 -4.37 -2.96 -12.00
CA ARG A 61 -5.58 -2.77 -12.82
C ARG A 61 -5.28 -2.82 -14.31
N GLU A 62 -4.19 -2.19 -14.74
CA GLU A 62 -3.77 -2.22 -16.13
C GLU A 62 -3.45 -3.66 -16.59
N VAL A 63 -2.67 -4.39 -15.80
CA VAL A 63 -2.37 -5.81 -16.05
C VAL A 63 -3.65 -6.65 -16.11
N GLU A 64 -4.54 -6.48 -15.15
CA GLU A 64 -5.83 -7.19 -15.12
C GLU A 64 -6.64 -6.94 -16.40
N GLN A 65 -6.70 -5.69 -16.87
CA GLN A 65 -7.40 -5.34 -18.11
C GLN A 65 -6.76 -5.99 -19.34
N ILE A 66 -5.43 -5.99 -19.43
CA ILE A 66 -4.69 -6.63 -20.52
C ILE A 66 -5.02 -8.12 -20.57
N PHE A 67 -4.91 -8.84 -19.44
CA PHE A 67 -5.18 -10.27 -19.41
C PHE A 67 -6.66 -10.61 -19.59
N ALA A 68 -7.58 -9.79 -19.06
CA ALA A 68 -9.00 -9.93 -19.30
C ALA A 68 -9.34 -9.81 -20.79
N SER A 69 -8.71 -8.87 -21.52
CA SER A 69 -8.86 -8.73 -22.96
C SER A 69 -8.38 -9.95 -23.77
N MET A 70 -7.44 -10.72 -23.21
CA MET A 70 -6.93 -11.97 -23.78
C MET A 70 -7.75 -13.21 -23.34
N GLY A 71 -8.86 -13.01 -22.61
CA GLY A 71 -9.77 -14.07 -22.18
C GLY A 71 -9.35 -14.80 -20.90
N PHE A 72 -8.54 -14.18 -20.07
CA PHE A 72 -8.22 -14.70 -18.73
C PHE A 72 -9.24 -14.21 -17.72
N THR A 73 -9.61 -15.06 -16.77
CA THR A 73 -10.33 -14.67 -15.57
C THR A 73 -9.36 -14.16 -14.53
N ILE A 74 -9.82 -13.21 -13.70
CA ILE A 74 -9.04 -12.66 -12.60
C ILE A 74 -9.56 -13.33 -11.34
N GLU A 75 -8.67 -14.03 -10.63
CA GLU A 75 -9.02 -14.78 -9.43
C GLU A 75 -8.27 -14.21 -8.23
N ASP A 76 -9.00 -13.95 -7.16
CA ASP A 76 -8.43 -13.59 -5.87
C ASP A 76 -8.21 -14.85 -5.03
N TYR A 77 -7.16 -14.86 -4.23
CA TYR A 77 -6.81 -15.95 -3.35
C TYR A 77 -6.28 -15.46 -2.01
N SER A 78 -6.64 -16.17 -0.95
CA SER A 78 -6.30 -15.80 0.43
C SER A 78 -4.79 -15.50 0.61
N GLU A 79 -4.49 -14.53 1.44
CA GLU A 79 -3.11 -14.25 1.88
C GLU A 79 -2.64 -15.27 2.91
N ILE A 80 -3.57 -15.82 3.71
CA ILE A 80 -3.31 -16.89 4.68
C ILE A 80 -3.68 -18.20 4.02
N VAL A 81 -2.72 -19.11 3.95
CA VAL A 81 -2.84 -20.39 3.27
C VAL A 81 -2.28 -21.51 4.14
N ASP A 82 -2.62 -22.74 3.82
CA ASP A 82 -1.98 -23.90 4.42
C ASP A 82 -0.67 -24.28 3.71
N ASP A 83 0.13 -25.04 4.39
CA ASP A 83 1.41 -25.56 3.90
C ASP A 83 1.24 -26.42 2.63
N TYR A 84 0.13 -27.16 2.54
CA TYR A 84 -0.17 -27.99 1.37
C TYR A 84 -0.31 -27.15 0.09
N HIS A 85 -1.15 -26.11 0.10
CA HIS A 85 -1.36 -25.28 -1.09
C HIS A 85 -0.16 -24.40 -1.43
N CYS A 86 0.59 -23.96 -0.41
CA CYS A 86 1.76 -23.12 -0.65
C CYS A 86 2.95 -23.94 -1.21
N PHE A 87 3.11 -25.19 -0.81
CA PHE A 87 4.29 -25.97 -1.15
C PHE A 87 4.01 -27.35 -1.72
N GLU A 88 3.31 -28.23 -0.99
CA GLU A 88 3.19 -29.65 -1.39
C GLU A 88 2.43 -29.83 -2.69
N ALA A 89 1.34 -29.10 -2.88
CA ALA A 89 0.54 -29.15 -4.10
C ALA A 89 1.28 -28.64 -5.36
N LEU A 90 2.38 -27.90 -5.16
CA LEU A 90 3.26 -27.44 -6.22
C LEU A 90 4.49 -28.35 -6.42
N ASN A 91 4.45 -29.56 -5.84
CA ASN A 91 5.55 -30.52 -5.87
C ASN A 91 6.83 -30.04 -5.15
N ILE A 92 6.65 -29.26 -4.08
CA ILE A 92 7.71 -28.82 -3.18
C ILE A 92 7.54 -29.56 -1.84
N PRO A 93 8.07 -30.79 -1.70
CA PRO A 93 7.93 -31.59 -0.48
C PRO A 93 8.75 -31.00 0.68
N LYS A 94 8.47 -31.46 1.91
CA LYS A 94 9.07 -30.91 3.14
C LYS A 94 10.61 -30.93 3.16
N HIS A 95 11.23 -31.85 2.48
CA HIS A 95 12.68 -32.00 2.38
C HIS A 95 13.29 -31.38 1.13
N HIS A 96 12.52 -30.60 0.36
CA HIS A 96 13.02 -29.99 -0.86
C HIS A 96 13.93 -28.79 -0.53
N PRO A 97 15.16 -28.69 -1.09
CA PRO A 97 16.09 -27.61 -0.77
C PRO A 97 15.56 -26.21 -1.02
N ALA A 98 14.71 -26.02 -2.02
CA ALA A 98 14.09 -24.73 -2.30
C ALA A 98 13.16 -24.23 -1.19
N ARG A 99 12.67 -25.14 -0.34
CA ARG A 99 11.79 -24.82 0.78
C ARG A 99 12.56 -24.23 1.96
N ASP A 100 13.78 -24.68 2.19
CA ASP A 100 14.66 -24.18 3.24
C ASP A 100 15.20 -22.77 2.90
N MET A 101 15.14 -22.37 1.63
CA MET A 101 15.61 -21.07 1.15
C MET A 101 14.54 -19.97 1.21
N GLN A 102 13.32 -20.30 1.62
CA GLN A 102 12.23 -19.32 1.70
C GLN A 102 11.91 -19.00 3.15
N ASP A 103 12.24 -17.80 3.53
CA ASP A 103 11.84 -17.25 4.81
C ASP A 103 10.32 -17.05 4.81
N THR A 104 9.62 -17.89 5.57
CA THR A 104 8.16 -17.95 5.60
C THR A 104 7.63 -17.49 6.95
N TYR A 105 6.60 -16.65 6.94
CA TYR A 105 5.86 -16.33 8.15
C TYR A 105 4.85 -17.42 8.47
N TYR A 106 5.09 -18.16 9.53
CA TYR A 106 4.16 -19.15 10.08
C TYR A 106 3.30 -18.55 11.17
N LEU A 107 2.03 -18.90 11.19
CA LEU A 107 1.08 -18.55 12.23
C LEU A 107 0.99 -19.65 13.28
N ASP A 108 0.56 -19.30 14.50
CA ASP A 108 0.45 -20.24 15.63
C ASP A 108 -0.48 -21.43 15.34
N ASN A 109 -1.42 -21.29 14.44
CA ASN A 109 -2.35 -22.35 14.02
C ASN A 109 -1.81 -23.29 12.93
N GLY A 110 -0.55 -23.15 12.53
CA GLY A 110 0.09 -23.94 11.49
C GLY A 110 -0.18 -23.50 10.06
N GLN A 111 -0.94 -22.42 9.86
CA GLN A 111 -1.06 -21.75 8.58
C GLN A 111 0.13 -20.82 8.35
N LEU A 112 0.24 -20.24 7.16
CA LEU A 112 1.32 -19.35 6.79
C LEU A 112 0.82 -18.20 5.89
N LEU A 113 1.59 -17.14 5.84
CA LEU A 113 1.40 -16.09 4.83
C LEU A 113 2.01 -16.55 3.51
N LYS A 114 1.24 -16.48 2.42
CA LYS A 114 1.69 -16.97 1.11
C LYS A 114 2.99 -16.29 0.66
N THR A 115 3.98 -17.07 0.32
CA THR A 115 5.29 -16.62 -0.15
C THR A 115 5.31 -16.32 -1.65
N HIS A 116 4.32 -16.80 -2.37
CA HIS A 116 4.10 -16.60 -3.81
C HIS A 116 2.62 -16.82 -4.16
N THR A 117 2.19 -16.28 -5.29
CA THR A 117 0.80 -16.42 -5.75
C THR A 117 0.50 -17.80 -6.35
N SER A 118 1.52 -18.63 -6.61
CA SER A 118 1.34 -20.04 -7.07
C SER A 118 0.50 -20.89 -6.10
N ALA A 119 0.39 -20.50 -4.84
CA ALA A 119 -0.49 -21.15 -3.87
C ALA A 119 -1.95 -21.25 -4.35
N ALA A 120 -2.38 -20.33 -5.23
CA ALA A 120 -3.71 -20.31 -5.82
C ALA A 120 -3.92 -21.40 -6.89
N GLN A 121 -2.87 -21.85 -7.57
CA GLN A 121 -2.97 -22.68 -8.78
C GLN A 121 -3.82 -23.94 -8.56
N ASN A 122 -3.53 -24.71 -7.52
CA ASN A 122 -4.22 -25.99 -7.26
C ASN A 122 -5.72 -25.77 -6.95
N ALA A 123 -6.03 -24.77 -6.14
CA ALA A 123 -7.41 -24.45 -5.79
C ALA A 123 -8.22 -23.99 -7.01
N ILE A 124 -7.61 -23.17 -7.85
CA ILE A 124 -8.25 -22.65 -9.08
C ILE A 124 -8.45 -23.77 -10.11
N MET A 125 -7.45 -24.63 -10.30
CA MET A 125 -7.59 -25.81 -11.16
C MET A 125 -8.70 -26.75 -10.70
N ARG A 126 -8.83 -26.97 -9.39
CA ARG A 126 -9.91 -27.81 -8.84
C ARG A 126 -11.29 -27.16 -8.99
N LYS A 127 -11.36 -25.85 -8.86
CA LYS A 127 -12.61 -25.07 -8.97
C LYS A 127 -13.18 -25.10 -10.38
N TYR A 128 -12.33 -24.89 -11.38
CA TYR A 128 -12.78 -24.67 -12.76
C TYR A 128 -12.54 -25.85 -13.71
N GLY A 129 -11.54 -26.68 -13.43
CA GLY A 129 -11.13 -27.74 -14.35
C GLY A 129 -10.45 -27.21 -15.61
N ALA A 130 -10.51 -27.99 -16.68
CA ALA A 130 -9.97 -27.60 -17.99
C ALA A 130 -11.13 -27.53 -19.03
N PRO A 131 -11.11 -26.57 -19.96
CA PRO A 131 -10.08 -25.56 -20.21
C PRO A 131 -10.09 -24.42 -19.18
N LEU A 132 -8.92 -23.84 -18.89
CA LEU A 132 -8.75 -22.78 -17.90
C LEU A 132 -7.75 -21.74 -18.37
N ARG A 133 -8.11 -20.47 -18.20
CA ARG A 133 -7.22 -19.33 -18.32
C ARG A 133 -7.49 -18.41 -17.15
N ALA A 134 -6.56 -18.27 -16.23
CA ALA A 134 -6.74 -17.43 -15.06
C ALA A 134 -5.43 -16.73 -14.70
N ILE A 135 -5.53 -15.51 -14.18
CA ILE A 135 -4.45 -14.82 -13.46
C ILE A 135 -4.86 -14.62 -12.01
N PHE A 136 -3.89 -14.60 -11.13
CA PHE A 136 -4.10 -14.38 -9.71
C PHE A 136 -3.07 -13.39 -9.18
N PRO A 137 -3.35 -12.09 -9.34
CA PRO A 137 -2.55 -11.05 -8.73
C PRO A 137 -2.73 -11.09 -7.22
N GLY A 138 -1.68 -10.76 -6.48
CA GLY A 138 -1.80 -10.75 -5.04
C GLY A 138 -0.54 -10.31 -4.32
N ARG A 139 -0.71 -10.04 -3.05
CA ARG A 139 0.35 -9.68 -2.14
C ARG A 139 0.98 -10.95 -1.58
N CYS A 140 2.31 -10.97 -1.54
CA CYS A 140 3.13 -12.07 -1.03
C CYS A 140 4.02 -11.58 0.09
N PHE A 141 4.46 -12.50 0.95
CA PHE A 141 5.18 -12.18 2.17
C PHE A 141 6.40 -13.08 2.31
N ARG A 142 7.55 -12.47 2.63
CA ARG A 142 8.77 -13.19 2.95
C ARG A 142 9.43 -12.57 4.16
N ASN A 143 9.87 -13.42 5.09
CA ASN A 143 10.55 -12.98 6.30
C ASN A 143 12.05 -12.75 6.04
N GLU A 144 12.33 -11.81 5.15
CA GLU A 144 13.69 -11.43 4.77
C GLU A 144 14.16 -10.21 5.57
N SER A 145 15.45 -10.05 5.71
CA SER A 145 16.01 -8.80 6.26
C SER A 145 15.75 -7.67 5.27
N THR A 146 15.08 -6.63 5.71
CA THR A 146 14.76 -5.47 4.89
C THR A 146 16.03 -4.71 4.52
N ASP A 147 16.27 -4.49 3.23
CA ASP A 147 17.35 -3.69 2.69
C ASP A 147 16.85 -2.76 1.57
N ALA A 148 17.76 -2.18 0.80
CA ALA A 148 17.39 -1.29 -0.31
C ALA A 148 16.65 -1.98 -1.46
N CYS A 149 16.67 -3.31 -1.54
CA CYS A 149 16.13 -4.11 -2.64
C CYS A 149 15.10 -5.15 -2.19
N HIS A 150 14.97 -5.42 -0.88
CA HIS A 150 14.12 -6.45 -0.34
C HIS A 150 13.15 -5.86 0.68
N GLU A 151 11.87 -6.10 0.43
CA GLU A 151 10.76 -5.79 1.33
C GLU A 151 10.10 -7.08 1.79
N ASN A 152 9.60 -7.10 3.03
CA ASN A 152 8.87 -8.24 3.58
C ASN A 152 7.54 -8.50 2.84
N THR A 153 7.05 -7.51 2.14
CA THR A 153 5.77 -7.57 1.41
C THR A 153 5.99 -7.08 -0.01
N PHE A 154 5.60 -7.87 -0.99
CA PHE A 154 5.67 -7.50 -2.39
C PHE A 154 4.44 -8.00 -3.16
N PHE A 155 4.22 -7.46 -4.35
CA PHE A 155 3.12 -7.87 -5.20
C PHE A 155 3.63 -8.76 -6.33
N GLN A 156 2.93 -9.83 -6.57
CA GLN A 156 3.22 -10.78 -7.62
C GLN A 156 1.93 -11.08 -8.39
N MET A 157 2.06 -11.33 -9.67
CA MET A 157 0.98 -11.86 -10.49
C MET A 157 1.49 -13.10 -11.20
N GLU A 158 0.74 -14.16 -11.10
CA GLU A 158 0.95 -15.37 -11.88
C GLU A 158 -0.28 -15.68 -12.72
N GLY A 159 -0.09 -16.49 -13.75
CA GLY A 159 -1.15 -16.95 -14.60
C GLY A 159 -1.03 -18.44 -14.91
N ILE A 160 -2.18 -19.05 -15.13
CA ILE A 160 -2.27 -20.45 -15.57
C ILE A 160 -3.13 -20.56 -16.82
N MET A 161 -2.67 -21.37 -17.76
CA MET A 161 -3.43 -21.72 -18.95
C MET A 161 -3.43 -23.23 -19.15
N ILE A 162 -4.59 -23.82 -19.20
CA ILE A 162 -4.80 -25.25 -19.44
C ILE A 162 -5.77 -25.40 -20.60
N ASP A 163 -5.33 -25.98 -21.68
CA ASP A 163 -6.15 -26.23 -22.86
C ASP A 163 -5.47 -27.28 -23.74
N LYS A 164 -6.16 -27.70 -24.81
CA LYS A 164 -5.57 -28.54 -25.86
C LYS A 164 -4.55 -27.73 -26.66
N ASN A 165 -3.43 -28.36 -27.04
CA ASN A 165 -2.41 -27.76 -27.91
C ASN A 165 -1.69 -26.53 -27.34
N ILE A 166 -1.59 -26.41 -26.00
CA ILE A 166 -0.78 -25.37 -25.35
C ILE A 166 0.70 -25.71 -25.50
N SER A 167 1.49 -24.69 -25.81
CA SER A 167 2.93 -24.79 -26.02
C SER A 167 3.67 -23.59 -25.40
N ILE A 168 5.00 -23.68 -25.37
CA ILE A 168 5.86 -22.57 -24.94
C ILE A 168 5.61 -21.30 -25.79
N SER A 169 5.25 -21.45 -27.07
CA SER A 169 4.92 -20.30 -27.93
C SER A 169 3.73 -19.51 -27.40
N ASN A 170 2.74 -20.16 -26.78
CA ASN A 170 1.63 -19.47 -26.14
C ASN A 170 2.11 -18.67 -24.92
N LEU A 171 2.99 -19.23 -24.10
CA LEU A 171 3.57 -18.52 -22.97
C LEU A 171 4.34 -17.28 -23.44
N ILE A 172 5.23 -17.44 -24.42
CA ILE A 172 6.00 -16.33 -24.98
C ILE A 172 5.06 -15.24 -25.54
N TYR A 173 4.00 -15.64 -26.24
CA TYR A 173 3.02 -14.70 -26.76
C TYR A 173 2.38 -13.86 -25.64
N PHE A 174 1.82 -14.48 -24.60
CA PHE A 174 1.17 -13.76 -23.51
C PHE A 174 2.14 -12.87 -22.74
N MET A 175 3.36 -13.33 -22.50
CA MET A 175 4.40 -12.52 -21.85
C MET A 175 4.80 -11.31 -22.72
N THR A 176 4.96 -11.50 -24.02
CA THR A 176 5.29 -10.40 -24.94
C THR A 176 4.18 -9.37 -25.00
N VAL A 177 2.93 -9.80 -25.15
CA VAL A 177 1.79 -8.89 -25.21
C VAL A 177 1.66 -8.10 -23.93
N SER A 178 1.68 -8.75 -22.78
CA SER A 178 1.56 -8.07 -21.48
C SER A 178 2.69 -7.07 -21.27
N TYR A 179 3.93 -7.46 -21.53
CA TYR A 179 5.08 -6.57 -21.38
C TYR A 179 5.02 -5.36 -22.32
N THR A 180 4.63 -5.57 -23.57
CA THR A 180 4.50 -4.49 -24.56
C THR A 180 3.48 -3.44 -24.12
N HIS A 181 2.32 -3.88 -23.63
CA HIS A 181 1.27 -2.96 -23.20
C HIS A 181 1.60 -2.22 -21.91
N LEU A 182 2.38 -2.83 -21.00
CA LEU A 182 2.78 -2.19 -19.74
C LEU A 182 3.94 -1.20 -19.91
N THR A 183 4.85 -1.43 -20.86
CA THR A 183 6.11 -0.68 -20.93
C THR A 183 6.17 0.34 -22.06
N LEU A 184 5.33 0.21 -23.07
CA LEU A 184 5.26 1.19 -24.15
C LEU A 184 4.23 2.26 -23.81
N PRO A 185 4.60 3.56 -23.83
CA PRO A 185 3.63 4.62 -23.68
C PRO A 185 2.60 4.50 -24.81
N THR A 186 1.33 4.42 -24.42
CA THR A 186 0.23 4.58 -25.36
C THR A 186 0.23 6.04 -25.80
N THR A 187 0.77 6.31 -26.97
CA THR A 187 0.70 7.63 -27.63
C THR A 187 -0.70 7.90 -28.12
#